data_12982d542145860d38909420a7db885e
#
_entry.id   12982d542145860d38909420a7db885e
#
_cell.length_a   1.000
_cell.length_b   1.000
_cell.length_c   1.000
_cell.angle_alpha   90.00
_cell.angle_beta   90.00
_cell.angle_gamma   90.00
#
_symmetry.space_group_name_H-M   'P 1'
#
loop_
_entity.id
_entity.type
_entity.pdbx_description
1 polymer ?
#
loop_
_entity_poly.entity_id
_entity_poly.type
_entity_poly.pdbx_seq_one_letter_code
_entity_poly.pdbx_strand_id
1 'polypeptide(L)'
;MRTRTKVAIVLAVVLVAGGLGFFAYRSLFPPPPPPSQRASVMQQVATATITIDYSRPVARGRELFGKLVPYGKPWCPGADKATKFTVSRSIQVNGMTVDKGSYSIWAIPQPDTWTIIFSRKADTWHEPYPEGEDYTRVTATPREGPHMETLAYYFPVVDGRGAELDLHWGRVVVPLQITVP
;
A
#
# COMPACT_ATOMS: atom_id res chain seq x y z
N MET A 1 -61.46 -20.52 -3.62
CA MET A 1 -60.63 -19.55 -2.82
C MET A 1 -59.51 -20.17 -1.98
N ARG A 2 -59.77 -21.30 -1.26
CA ARG A 2 -58.74 -21.90 -0.35
C ARG A 2 -57.42 -22.37 -1.01
N THR A 3 -57.41 -22.78 -2.28
CA THR A 3 -56.21 -23.31 -2.97
C THR A 3 -55.22 -22.18 -3.33
N ARG A 4 -55.75 -21.02 -3.80
CA ARG A 4 -54.91 -19.85 -4.15
C ARG A 4 -54.18 -19.27 -2.93
N THR A 5 -54.86 -19.24 -1.77
CA THR A 5 -54.27 -18.79 -0.51
C THR A 5 -53.14 -19.70 -0.02
N LYS A 6 -53.35 -21.04 -0.13
CA LYS A 6 -52.28 -22.01 0.24
C LYS A 6 -51.05 -21.87 -0.64
N VAL A 7 -51.23 -21.70 -1.95
CA VAL A 7 -50.12 -21.48 -2.90
C VAL A 7 -49.34 -20.19 -2.59
N ALA A 8 -50.08 -19.10 -2.29
CA ALA A 8 -49.42 -17.84 -1.92
C ALA A 8 -48.59 -17.94 -0.63
N ILE A 9 -49.11 -18.67 0.39
CA ILE A 9 -48.37 -18.89 1.64
C ILE A 9 -47.11 -19.73 1.41
N VAL A 10 -47.19 -20.80 0.61
CA VAL A 10 -46.02 -21.64 0.29
C VAL A 10 -44.95 -20.83 -0.45
N LEU A 11 -45.34 -20.02 -1.44
CA LEU A 11 -44.43 -19.14 -2.15
C LEU A 11 -43.76 -18.12 -1.23
N ALA A 12 -44.50 -17.52 -0.31
CA ALA A 12 -43.96 -16.58 0.67
C ALA A 12 -42.94 -17.24 1.60
N VAL A 13 -43.21 -18.46 2.08
CA VAL A 13 -42.29 -19.22 2.93
C VAL A 13 -41.00 -19.59 2.17
N VAL A 14 -41.12 -19.99 0.92
CA VAL A 14 -39.94 -20.32 0.08
C VAL A 14 -39.06 -19.08 -0.16
N LEU A 15 -39.69 -17.94 -0.44
CA LEU A 15 -38.96 -16.67 -0.63
C LEU A 15 -38.25 -16.21 0.66
N VAL A 16 -38.89 -16.33 1.81
CA VAL A 16 -38.29 -15.98 3.11
C VAL A 16 -37.16 -16.93 3.45
N ALA A 17 -37.35 -18.26 3.29
CA ALA A 17 -36.30 -19.23 3.52
C ALA A 17 -35.11 -19.06 2.57
N GLY A 18 -35.37 -18.77 1.29
CA GLY A 18 -34.34 -18.48 0.30
C GLY A 18 -33.58 -17.19 0.63
N GLY A 19 -34.29 -16.15 1.07
CA GLY A 19 -33.68 -14.88 1.51
C GLY A 19 -32.77 -15.05 2.74
N LEU A 20 -33.25 -15.79 3.75
CA LEU A 20 -32.47 -16.10 4.95
C LEU A 20 -31.24 -16.96 4.62
N GLY A 21 -31.41 -17.97 3.76
CA GLY A 21 -30.30 -18.81 3.29
C GLY A 21 -29.25 -18.02 2.52
N PHE A 22 -29.67 -17.13 1.63
CA PHE A 22 -28.78 -16.24 0.89
C PHE A 22 -28.04 -15.26 1.81
N PHE A 23 -28.74 -14.69 2.80
CA PHE A 23 -28.12 -13.79 3.78
C PHE A 23 -27.09 -14.51 4.65
N ALA A 24 -27.45 -15.71 5.15
CA ALA A 24 -26.50 -16.56 5.89
C ALA A 24 -25.29 -16.96 5.04
N TYR A 25 -25.50 -17.35 3.79
CA TYR A 25 -24.42 -17.64 2.85
C TYR A 25 -23.49 -16.45 2.64
N ARG A 26 -24.03 -15.26 2.39
CA ARG A 26 -23.20 -14.05 2.23
C ARG A 26 -22.46 -13.61 3.50
N SER A 27 -23.00 -13.94 4.67
CA SER A 27 -22.33 -13.67 5.95
C SER A 27 -21.18 -14.63 6.20
N LEU A 28 -21.32 -15.90 5.79
CA LEU A 28 -20.28 -16.91 5.93
C LEU A 28 -19.23 -16.84 4.82
N PHE A 29 -19.61 -16.40 3.62
CA PHE A 29 -18.75 -16.27 2.44
C PHE A 29 -18.84 -14.84 1.87
N PRO A 30 -18.25 -13.85 2.57
CA PRO A 30 -18.25 -12.49 2.06
C PRO A 30 -17.50 -12.45 0.71
N PRO A 31 -17.94 -11.62 -0.24
CA PRO A 31 -17.23 -11.44 -1.49
C PRO A 31 -15.80 -10.95 -1.20
N PRO A 32 -14.82 -11.33 -2.03
CA PRO A 32 -13.46 -10.81 -1.89
C PRO A 32 -13.49 -9.28 -1.90
N PRO A 33 -12.62 -8.63 -1.10
CA PRO A 33 -12.55 -7.18 -1.12
C PRO A 33 -12.18 -6.69 -2.53
N PRO A 34 -12.69 -5.52 -2.94
CA PRO A 34 -12.32 -4.94 -4.23
C PRO A 34 -10.79 -4.71 -4.27
N PRO A 35 -10.17 -4.83 -5.47
CA PRO A 35 -8.74 -4.58 -5.62
C PRO A 35 -8.39 -3.16 -5.16
N SER A 36 -7.16 -2.98 -4.69
CA SER A 36 -6.68 -1.67 -4.25
C SER A 36 -6.59 -0.70 -5.41
N GLN A 37 -7.04 0.53 -5.21
CA GLN A 37 -6.97 1.57 -6.22
C GLN A 37 -5.50 1.85 -6.59
N ARG A 38 -5.20 1.96 -7.87
CA ARG A 38 -3.89 2.37 -8.37
C ARG A 38 -3.70 3.88 -8.30
N ALA A 39 -2.48 4.30 -8.04
CA ALA A 39 -2.06 5.68 -8.09
C ALA A 39 -0.64 5.79 -8.64
N SER A 40 -0.34 6.96 -9.17
CA SER A 40 1.00 7.37 -9.59
C SER A 40 1.26 8.77 -9.06
N VAL A 41 2.44 8.97 -8.49
CA VAL A 41 2.94 10.29 -8.07
C VAL A 41 4.21 10.56 -8.85
N MET A 42 4.29 11.74 -9.46
CA MET A 42 5.46 12.19 -10.19
C MET A 42 5.90 13.53 -9.63
N GLN A 43 7.19 13.67 -9.37
CA GLN A 43 7.80 14.92 -8.92
C GLN A 43 9.11 15.18 -9.64
N GLN A 44 9.26 16.40 -10.14
CA GLN A 44 10.54 16.93 -10.63
C GLN A 44 11.28 17.55 -9.44
N VAL A 45 12.49 17.06 -9.17
CA VAL A 45 13.41 17.63 -8.18
C VAL A 45 14.70 17.98 -8.91
N ALA A 46 15.01 19.26 -9.04
CA ALA A 46 16.09 19.76 -9.89
C ALA A 46 16.05 19.14 -11.29
N THR A 47 17.09 18.35 -11.65
CA THR A 47 17.19 17.67 -12.95
C THR A 47 16.69 16.23 -12.94
N ALA A 48 16.25 15.71 -11.80
CA ALA A 48 15.73 14.34 -11.66
C ALA A 48 14.20 14.33 -11.66
N THR A 49 13.63 13.40 -12.39
CA THR A 49 12.20 13.06 -12.28
C THR A 49 12.07 11.78 -11.46
N ILE A 50 11.23 11.81 -10.45
CA ILE A 50 10.91 10.69 -9.57
C ILE A 50 9.47 10.30 -9.80
N THR A 51 9.20 9.03 -10.05
CA THR A 51 7.85 8.48 -10.24
C THR A 51 7.64 7.32 -9.30
N ILE A 52 6.51 7.30 -8.60
CA ILE A 52 6.10 6.21 -7.72
C ILE A 52 4.75 5.69 -8.21
N ASP A 53 4.73 4.45 -8.74
CA ASP A 53 3.53 3.74 -9.14
C ASP A 53 3.18 2.70 -8.09
N TYR A 54 1.98 2.75 -7.54
CA TYR A 54 1.61 1.89 -6.42
C TYR A 54 0.11 1.61 -6.37
N SER A 55 -0.28 0.59 -5.62
CA SER A 55 -1.68 0.36 -5.24
C SER A 55 -1.90 0.85 -3.81
N ARG A 56 -3.09 1.37 -3.53
CA ARG A 56 -3.45 2.08 -2.31
C ARG A 56 -4.33 1.23 -1.41
N PRO A 57 -3.77 0.38 -0.53
CA PRO A 57 -4.57 -0.36 0.43
C PRO A 57 -5.25 0.59 1.44
N VAL A 58 -6.46 0.20 1.86
CA VAL A 58 -7.30 0.92 2.81
C VAL A 58 -7.19 0.27 4.18
N ALA A 59 -7.04 1.05 5.24
CA ALA A 59 -6.87 0.55 6.60
C ALA A 59 -8.11 -0.18 7.11
N ARG A 60 -9.30 0.31 6.83
CA ARG A 60 -10.60 -0.29 7.23
C ARG A 60 -10.67 -0.54 8.75
N GLY A 61 -10.21 0.42 9.55
CA GLY A 61 -10.20 0.34 10.99
C GLY A 61 -9.27 -0.73 11.59
N ARG A 62 -8.40 -1.36 10.78
CA ARG A 62 -7.47 -2.37 11.27
C ARG A 62 -6.27 -1.71 11.95
N GLU A 63 -5.73 -2.36 12.96
CA GLU A 63 -4.42 -2.02 13.51
C GLU A 63 -3.35 -2.41 12.48
N LEU A 64 -2.59 -1.43 12.01
CA LEU A 64 -1.70 -1.60 10.85
C LEU A 64 -0.36 -2.21 11.27
N PHE A 65 0.48 -1.41 11.91
CA PHE A 65 1.87 -1.80 12.20
C PHE A 65 1.96 -2.55 13.52
N GLY A 66 2.65 -3.70 13.48
CA GLY A 66 2.70 -4.66 14.58
C GLY A 66 1.59 -5.73 14.51
N LYS A 67 0.56 -5.54 13.67
CA LYS A 67 -0.53 -6.50 13.45
C LYS A 67 -0.66 -6.89 11.97
N LEU A 68 -1.36 -6.05 11.17
CA LEU A 68 -1.51 -6.31 9.73
C LEU A 68 -0.16 -6.36 9.01
N VAL A 69 0.73 -5.45 9.36
CA VAL A 69 2.12 -5.38 8.90
C VAL A 69 3.03 -5.70 10.09
N PRO A 70 3.56 -6.93 10.20
CA PRO A 70 4.40 -7.34 11.32
C PRO A 70 5.71 -6.53 11.37
N TYR A 71 6.14 -6.20 12.56
CA TYR A 71 7.48 -5.63 12.76
C TYR A 71 8.58 -6.64 12.43
N GLY A 72 9.72 -6.14 11.94
CA GLY A 72 10.92 -6.92 11.66
C GLY A 72 10.85 -7.82 10.43
N LYS A 73 9.77 -7.73 9.63
CA LYS A 73 9.61 -8.53 8.41
C LYS A 73 9.53 -7.63 7.18
N PRO A 74 10.13 -8.04 6.03
CA PRO A 74 9.94 -7.33 4.78
C PRO A 74 8.46 -7.27 4.39
N TRP A 75 8.01 -6.08 4.04
CA TRP A 75 6.66 -5.78 3.59
C TRP A 75 6.74 -4.82 2.40
N CYS A 76 5.92 -5.03 1.39
CA CYS A 76 5.77 -4.08 0.29
C CYS A 76 4.74 -3.01 0.68
N PRO A 77 5.12 -1.73 0.80
CA PRO A 77 4.18 -0.64 1.10
C PRO A 77 3.31 -0.31 -0.10
N GLY A 78 2.32 -1.14 -0.31
CA GLY A 78 1.39 -1.14 -1.44
C GLY A 78 0.49 -2.37 -1.38
N ALA A 79 -0.05 -2.75 -2.54
CA ALA A 79 -0.85 -3.96 -2.74
C ALA A 79 -0.78 -4.40 -4.20
N ASP A 80 -1.16 -5.64 -4.50
CA ASP A 80 -1.15 -6.24 -5.82
C ASP A 80 0.27 -6.27 -6.42
N LYS A 81 0.57 -5.43 -7.39
CA LYS A 81 1.96 -5.24 -7.86
C LYS A 81 2.76 -4.45 -6.82
N ALA A 82 4.02 -4.81 -6.67
CA ALA A 82 4.91 -4.08 -5.80
C ALA A 82 5.00 -2.60 -6.19
N THR A 83 5.13 -1.73 -5.19
CA THR A 83 5.35 -0.31 -5.41
C THR A 83 6.62 -0.11 -6.19
N LYS A 84 6.52 0.56 -7.33
CA LYS A 84 7.61 0.83 -8.25
C LYS A 84 8.09 2.27 -8.11
N PHE A 85 9.36 2.42 -7.81
CA PHE A 85 10.07 3.70 -7.76
C PHE A 85 10.95 3.82 -8.98
N THR A 86 10.75 4.86 -9.77
CA THR A 86 11.55 5.14 -10.96
C THR A 86 12.21 6.49 -10.82
N VAL A 87 13.50 6.56 -11.11
CA VAL A 87 14.25 7.80 -11.09
C VAL A 87 15.07 7.98 -12.37
N SER A 88 14.99 9.19 -12.94
CA SER A 88 15.62 9.51 -14.24
C SER A 88 17.11 9.79 -14.18
N ARG A 89 17.66 10.03 -12.99
CA ARG A 89 19.08 10.29 -12.70
C ARG A 89 19.42 9.73 -11.33
N SER A 90 20.72 9.50 -11.05
CA SER A 90 21.17 9.13 -9.70
C SER A 90 20.84 10.24 -8.70
N ILE A 91 20.30 9.85 -7.57
CA ILE A 91 19.90 10.70 -6.45
C ILE A 91 20.48 10.14 -5.15
N GLN A 92 20.38 10.90 -4.07
CA GLN A 92 20.57 10.37 -2.71
C GLN A 92 19.22 10.31 -2.00
N VAL A 93 19.00 9.21 -1.30
CA VAL A 93 17.84 9.01 -0.41
C VAL A 93 18.39 8.75 0.99
N ASN A 94 18.08 9.62 1.95
CA ASN A 94 18.67 9.59 3.31
C ASN A 94 20.19 9.40 3.30
N GLY A 95 20.89 10.06 2.36
CA GLY A 95 22.33 9.99 2.21
C GLY A 95 22.88 8.78 1.43
N MET A 96 22.06 7.82 1.07
CA MET A 96 22.44 6.65 0.28
C MET A 96 22.14 6.87 -1.21
N THR A 97 23.08 6.52 -2.07
CA THR A 97 22.91 6.67 -3.51
C THR A 97 21.90 5.67 -4.05
N VAL A 98 20.95 6.18 -4.84
CA VAL A 98 20.04 5.41 -5.68
C VAL A 98 20.28 5.82 -7.13
N ASP A 99 20.85 4.90 -7.91
CA ASP A 99 21.18 5.18 -9.30
C ASP A 99 19.95 5.31 -10.18
N LYS A 100 20.11 5.95 -11.34
CA LYS A 100 19.09 5.98 -12.37
C LYS A 100 18.54 4.57 -12.65
N GLY A 101 17.23 4.40 -12.59
CA GLY A 101 16.60 3.12 -12.83
C GLY A 101 15.19 3.00 -12.27
N SER A 102 14.69 1.78 -12.26
CA SER A 102 13.43 1.41 -11.64
C SER A 102 13.68 0.33 -10.59
N TYR A 103 13.00 0.45 -9.47
CA TYR A 103 13.14 -0.42 -8.30
C TYR A 103 11.77 -0.77 -7.75
N SER A 104 11.60 -1.93 -7.16
CA SER A 104 10.49 -2.14 -6.24
C SER A 104 10.88 -1.69 -4.84
N ILE A 105 9.90 -1.09 -4.12
CA ILE A 105 10.10 -0.61 -2.75
C ILE A 105 9.57 -1.62 -1.77
N TRP A 106 10.41 -1.91 -0.77
CA TRP A 106 10.08 -2.75 0.36
C TRP A 106 10.44 -2.04 1.65
N ALA A 107 9.83 -2.42 2.75
CA ALA A 107 10.11 -1.86 4.06
C ALA A 107 10.18 -2.95 5.12
N ILE A 108 11.08 -2.78 6.08
CA ILE A 108 11.10 -3.55 7.32
C ILE A 108 10.75 -2.57 8.43
N PRO A 109 9.48 -2.49 8.86
CA PRO A 109 9.06 -1.59 9.92
C PRO A 109 9.54 -2.08 11.27
N GLN A 110 9.89 -1.13 12.13
CA GLN A 110 10.07 -1.27 13.57
C GLN A 110 9.38 -0.07 14.25
N PRO A 111 9.14 -0.09 15.55
CA PRO A 111 8.48 1.02 16.24
C PRO A 111 9.15 2.38 16.00
N ASP A 112 10.49 2.43 16.09
CA ASP A 112 11.26 3.68 16.08
C ASP A 112 12.10 3.88 14.81
N THR A 113 12.26 2.83 14.00
CA THR A 113 13.17 2.88 12.84
C THR A 113 12.67 1.95 11.75
N TRP A 114 12.62 2.44 10.52
CA TRP A 114 12.27 1.66 9.35
C TRP A 114 13.48 1.48 8.45
N THR A 115 13.63 0.29 7.90
CA THR A 115 14.54 0.05 6.78
C THR A 115 13.74 0.06 5.49
N ILE A 116 14.02 1.00 4.59
CA ILE A 116 13.44 1.03 3.25
C ILE A 116 14.43 0.40 2.28
N ILE A 117 13.96 -0.53 1.47
CA ILE A 117 14.76 -1.33 0.56
C ILE A 117 14.36 -1.00 -0.87
N PHE A 118 15.35 -0.66 -1.68
CA PHE A 118 15.23 -0.54 -3.12
C PHE A 118 15.72 -1.85 -3.74
N SER A 119 14.81 -2.63 -4.34
CA SER A 119 15.14 -3.90 -4.98
C SER A 119 15.23 -3.74 -6.49
N ARG A 120 16.23 -4.39 -7.11
CA ARG A 120 16.42 -4.40 -8.58
C ARG A 120 15.27 -5.08 -9.32
N LYS A 121 14.48 -5.91 -8.65
CA LYS A 121 13.31 -6.57 -9.24
C LYS A 121 12.13 -5.62 -9.27
N ALA A 122 12.17 -4.64 -10.17
CA ALA A 122 11.21 -3.55 -10.26
C ALA A 122 9.78 -4.01 -10.55
N ASP A 123 9.61 -5.01 -11.42
CA ASP A 123 8.31 -5.51 -11.86
C ASP A 123 8.03 -6.87 -11.19
N THR A 124 7.44 -6.83 -10.00
CA THR A 124 7.08 -8.01 -9.22
C THR A 124 5.76 -7.82 -8.49
N TRP A 125 5.22 -8.89 -7.90
CA TRP A 125 4.12 -8.80 -6.95
C TRP A 125 4.61 -8.31 -5.59
N HIS A 126 3.67 -7.85 -4.75
CA HIS A 126 3.94 -7.42 -3.38
C HIS A 126 4.34 -8.59 -2.44
N GLU A 127 4.23 -9.82 -2.89
CA GLU A 127 4.64 -11.06 -2.22
C GLU A 127 5.02 -12.12 -3.26
N PRO A 128 6.05 -12.96 -2.99
CA PRO A 128 6.99 -12.87 -1.86
C PRO A 128 8.02 -11.77 -2.05
N TYR A 129 8.69 -11.37 -0.95
CA TYR A 129 9.86 -10.48 -0.99
C TYR A 129 10.97 -11.11 -1.85
N PRO A 130 11.55 -10.35 -2.81
CA PRO A 130 12.57 -10.87 -3.71
C PRO A 130 13.96 -10.89 -3.03
N GLU A 131 14.22 -11.90 -2.22
CA GLU A 131 15.48 -12.06 -1.52
C GLU A 131 16.67 -12.08 -2.48
N GLY A 132 17.77 -11.41 -2.09
CA GLY A 132 18.98 -11.30 -2.90
C GLY A 132 18.94 -10.24 -4.00
N GLU A 133 17.81 -9.55 -4.21
CA GLU A 133 17.64 -8.52 -5.23
C GLU A 133 17.80 -7.09 -4.70
N ASP A 134 18.26 -6.93 -3.47
CA ASP A 134 18.47 -5.60 -2.87
C ASP A 134 19.55 -4.83 -3.63
N TYR A 135 19.20 -3.62 -4.04
CA TYR A 135 20.15 -2.66 -4.57
C TYR A 135 20.78 -1.86 -3.44
N THR A 136 19.94 -1.23 -2.63
CA THR A 136 20.37 -0.47 -1.45
C THR A 136 19.29 -0.45 -0.38
N ARG A 137 19.72 -0.20 0.86
CA ARG A 137 18.84 -0.04 2.01
C ARG A 137 19.09 1.32 2.64
N VAL A 138 18.02 2.01 2.99
CA VAL A 138 18.09 3.29 3.69
C VAL A 138 17.33 3.21 4.99
N THR A 139 17.84 3.87 6.01
CA THR A 139 17.16 3.99 7.31
C THR A 139 16.29 5.23 7.31
N ALA A 140 15.07 5.12 7.84
CA ALA A 140 14.15 6.22 8.03
C ALA A 140 13.54 6.16 9.43
N THR A 141 13.34 7.32 10.06
CA THR A 141 12.67 7.45 11.36
C THR A 141 11.21 7.80 11.11
N PRO A 142 10.26 6.92 11.47
CA PRO A 142 8.85 7.24 11.34
C PRO A 142 8.45 8.36 12.28
N ARG A 143 7.43 9.12 11.90
CA ARG A 143 6.80 10.15 12.74
C ARG A 143 5.30 9.95 12.80
N GLU A 144 4.65 10.47 13.83
CA GLU A 144 3.21 10.51 13.92
C GLU A 144 2.65 11.61 12.99
N GLY A 145 1.53 11.30 12.32
CA GLY A 145 0.79 12.21 11.48
C GLY A 145 -0.72 12.10 11.68
N PRO A 146 -1.52 12.94 11.00
CA PRO A 146 -2.97 12.79 10.98
C PRO A 146 -3.35 11.41 10.42
N HIS A 147 -4.52 10.88 10.83
CA HIS A 147 -4.95 9.58 10.33
C HIS A 147 -5.18 9.61 8.81
N MET A 148 -4.50 8.72 8.09
CA MET A 148 -4.66 8.51 6.66
C MET A 148 -5.20 7.10 6.40
N GLU A 149 -6.47 7.02 6.01
CA GLU A 149 -7.19 5.75 5.82
C GLU A 149 -6.62 4.92 4.66
N THR A 150 -6.16 5.59 3.60
CA THR A 150 -5.63 4.95 2.40
C THR A 150 -4.15 5.26 2.25
N LEU A 151 -3.30 4.23 2.13
CA LEU A 151 -1.86 4.40 1.92
C LEU A 151 -1.59 5.39 0.79
N ALA A 152 -0.68 6.33 1.03
CA ALA A 152 -0.29 7.34 0.07
C ALA A 152 1.22 7.61 0.08
N TYR A 153 1.73 7.98 -1.10
CA TYR A 153 3.02 8.64 -1.27
C TYR A 153 2.76 10.07 -1.73
N TYR A 154 3.52 11.02 -1.21
CA TYR A 154 3.43 12.42 -1.63
C TYR A 154 4.71 13.18 -1.27
N PHE A 155 4.89 14.34 -1.88
CA PHE A 155 6.02 15.22 -1.64
C PHE A 155 5.53 16.47 -0.89
N PRO A 156 5.62 16.53 0.45
CA PRO A 156 5.20 17.70 1.20
C PRO A 156 6.10 18.90 1.00
N VAL A 157 7.38 18.66 0.70
CA VAL A 157 8.39 19.69 0.48
C VAL A 157 9.20 19.37 -0.76
N VAL A 158 9.39 20.38 -1.62
CA VAL A 158 10.34 20.37 -2.73
C VAL A 158 11.06 21.70 -2.73
N ASP A 159 12.38 21.70 -2.55
CA ASP A 159 13.20 22.88 -2.44
C ASP A 159 14.53 22.71 -3.17
N GLY A 160 14.71 23.49 -4.25
CA GLY A 160 15.94 23.49 -5.03
C GLY A 160 16.37 22.09 -5.49
N ARG A 161 17.37 21.53 -4.84
CA ARG A 161 17.91 20.19 -5.11
C ARG A 161 17.39 19.13 -4.16
N GLY A 162 16.51 19.50 -3.22
CA GLY A 162 15.98 18.64 -2.18
C GLY A 162 14.49 18.40 -2.32
N ALA A 163 14.04 17.29 -1.78
CA ALA A 163 12.62 16.99 -1.57
C ALA A 163 12.46 16.04 -0.39
N GLU A 164 11.32 16.10 0.27
CA GLU A 164 10.87 15.07 1.19
C GLU A 164 9.81 14.23 0.47
N LEU A 165 9.97 12.91 0.46
CA LEU A 165 8.96 11.95 0.03
C LEU A 165 8.41 11.26 1.26
N ASP A 166 7.13 11.41 1.51
CA ASP A 166 6.43 10.73 2.60
C ASP A 166 5.73 9.46 2.11
N LEU A 167 5.96 8.34 2.81
CA LEU A 167 5.08 7.19 2.81
C LEU A 167 4.16 7.32 4.03
N HIS A 168 2.85 7.40 3.81
CA HIS A 168 1.88 7.65 4.88
C HIS A 168 0.75 6.62 4.88
N TRP A 169 0.54 5.95 6.02
CA TRP A 169 -0.61 5.07 6.23
C TRP A 169 -1.00 5.01 7.71
N GLY A 170 -2.30 5.10 8.00
CA GLY A 170 -2.77 5.27 9.36
C GLY A 170 -2.25 6.57 9.96
N ARG A 171 -1.62 6.50 11.12
CA ARG A 171 -0.98 7.64 11.78
C ARG A 171 0.54 7.65 11.61
N VAL A 172 1.09 6.76 10.79
CA VAL A 172 2.53 6.63 10.58
C VAL A 172 2.94 7.28 9.27
N VAL A 173 3.87 8.21 9.35
CA VAL A 173 4.54 8.87 8.23
C VAL A 173 6.01 8.48 8.25
N VAL A 174 6.51 7.98 7.14
CA VAL A 174 7.92 7.62 6.97
C VAL A 174 8.54 8.57 5.95
N PRO A 175 9.27 9.61 6.39
CA PRO A 175 9.89 10.59 5.50
C PRO A 175 11.18 10.03 4.90
N LEU A 176 11.37 10.27 3.62
CA LEU A 176 12.60 9.99 2.88
C LEU A 176 13.15 11.31 2.32
N GLN A 177 14.33 11.71 2.78
CA GLN A 177 15.00 12.92 2.30
C GLN A 177 15.71 12.62 0.99
N ILE A 178 15.33 13.33 -0.06
CA ILE A 178 15.88 13.18 -1.40
C ILE A 178 16.78 14.37 -1.70
N THR A 179 17.96 14.10 -2.25
CA THR A 179 18.86 15.14 -2.74
C THR A 179 19.36 14.76 -4.14
N VAL A 180 19.37 15.73 -5.04
CA VAL A 180 19.91 15.58 -6.40
C VAL A 180 21.30 16.24 -6.40
N PRO A 181 22.39 15.46 -6.59
CA PRO A 181 23.75 15.98 -6.60
C PRO A 181 24.04 17.01 -7.69
#